data_747d7623312fa6ff746a478d2cca1df1
#
_entry.id   747d7623312fa6ff746a478d2cca1df1
#
_cell.length_a   1.000
_cell.length_b   1.000
_cell.length_c   1.000
_cell.angle_alpha   90.00
_cell.angle_beta   90.00
_cell.angle_gamma   90.00
#
_symmetry.space_group_name_H-M   'P 1'
#
loop_
_entity.id
_entity.type
_entity.pdbx_description
1 polymer ?
#
loop_
_entity_poly.entity_id
_entity_poly.type
_entity_poly.pdbx_seq_one_letter_code
_entity_poly.pdbx_strand_id
1 'polypeptide(L)'
;MTVKTPLILLPGLLCDQALWAHQSETLSDIADITVADMTRDETIQGMAERVLDSAPETFALAGLSMGGYAAQEIIRQAPERVERLALLDTSARADSPENTKQRKGFIEQLELGDFRGVTSRLLPLLVHEDRLSDDGLIAVIQSSAKKSGRR
;
A
#
# COMPACT_ATOMS: atom_id res chain seq x y z
N MET A 1 -3.40 -27.65 16.63
CA MET A 1 -3.42 -26.21 16.32
C MET A 1 -2.74 -26.03 14.98
N THR A 2 -3.44 -25.50 14.00
CA THR A 2 -2.84 -25.19 12.68
C THR A 2 -1.91 -23.99 12.85
N VAL A 3 -0.65 -24.12 12.46
CA VAL A 3 0.29 -23.00 12.45
C VAL A 3 -0.20 -22.00 11.40
N LYS A 4 -0.50 -20.78 11.81
CA LYS A 4 -0.90 -19.71 10.88
C LYS A 4 0.30 -19.25 10.06
N THR A 5 0.06 -18.95 8.78
CA THR A 5 1.09 -18.40 7.91
C THR A 5 1.30 -16.92 8.23
N PRO A 6 2.52 -16.46 8.53
CA PRO A 6 2.79 -15.02 8.62
C PRO A 6 2.48 -14.34 7.29
N LEU A 7 1.65 -13.30 7.31
CA LEU A 7 1.24 -12.55 6.11
C LEU A 7 1.48 -11.06 6.32
N ILE A 8 2.32 -10.48 5.48
CA ILE A 8 2.59 -9.04 5.49
C ILE A 8 1.82 -8.38 4.36
N LEU A 9 1.04 -7.35 4.71
CA LEU A 9 0.22 -6.57 3.79
C LEU A 9 0.79 -5.16 3.66
N LEU A 10 1.12 -4.76 2.43
CA LEU A 10 1.71 -3.46 2.11
C LEU A 10 0.67 -2.56 1.46
N PRO A 11 0.26 -1.46 2.14
CA PRO A 11 -0.70 -0.51 1.60
C PRO A 11 -0.17 0.29 0.41
N GLY A 12 -1.08 0.83 -0.39
CA GLY A 12 -0.79 1.79 -1.43
C GLY A 12 -0.51 3.20 -0.90
N LEU A 13 -0.14 4.10 -1.79
CA LEU A 13 0.04 5.53 -1.47
C LEU A 13 -1.25 6.11 -0.88
N LEU A 14 -1.11 6.90 0.19
CA LEU A 14 -2.23 7.51 0.93
C LEU A 14 -3.19 6.50 1.59
N CYS A 15 -2.79 5.24 1.68
CA CYS A 15 -3.54 4.19 2.37
C CYS A 15 -2.89 3.86 3.73
N ASP A 16 -3.70 3.33 4.62
CA ASP A 16 -3.30 2.80 5.92
C ASP A 16 -3.87 1.39 6.12
N GLN A 17 -3.84 0.89 7.35
CA GLN A 17 -4.39 -0.42 7.70
C GLN A 17 -5.86 -0.62 7.30
N ALA A 18 -6.64 0.45 7.16
CA ALA A 18 -8.05 0.36 6.78
C ALA A 18 -8.25 -0.21 5.37
N LEU A 19 -7.26 -0.05 4.47
CA LEU A 19 -7.27 -0.69 3.15
C LEU A 19 -7.41 -2.22 3.26
N TRP A 20 -6.75 -2.81 4.24
CA TRP A 20 -6.66 -4.26 4.42
C TRP A 20 -7.61 -4.81 5.50
N ALA A 21 -8.55 -3.99 6.00
CA ALA A 21 -9.42 -4.38 7.11
C ALA A 21 -10.22 -5.67 6.82
N HIS A 22 -10.82 -5.77 5.62
CA HIS A 22 -11.59 -6.94 5.21
C HIS A 22 -10.72 -8.21 5.12
N GLN A 23 -9.56 -8.11 4.49
CA GLN A 23 -8.62 -9.23 4.37
C GLN A 23 -8.07 -9.64 5.74
N SER A 24 -7.79 -8.67 6.61
CA SER A 24 -7.31 -8.93 7.97
C SER A 24 -8.35 -9.67 8.80
N GLU A 25 -9.61 -9.36 8.63
CA GLU A 25 -10.71 -10.07 9.30
C GLU A 25 -10.91 -11.48 8.72
N THR A 26 -11.08 -11.57 7.39
CA THR A 26 -11.48 -12.83 6.73
C THR A 26 -10.37 -13.88 6.69
N LEU A 27 -9.10 -13.49 6.71
CA LEU A 27 -7.96 -14.41 6.69
C LEU A 27 -7.39 -14.70 8.09
N SER A 28 -7.97 -14.10 9.14
CA SER A 28 -7.47 -14.22 10.52
C SER A 28 -7.39 -15.66 11.04
N ASP A 29 -8.19 -16.58 10.49
CA ASP A 29 -8.17 -17.99 10.90
C ASP A 29 -6.95 -18.76 10.36
N ILE A 30 -6.40 -18.34 9.23
CA ILE A 30 -5.34 -19.05 8.50
C ILE A 30 -4.01 -18.29 8.44
N ALA A 31 -4.01 -16.99 8.72
CA ALA A 31 -2.83 -16.14 8.66
C ALA A 31 -2.64 -15.33 9.95
N ASP A 32 -1.36 -15.09 10.28
CA ASP A 32 -0.93 -14.09 11.26
C ASP A 32 -0.55 -12.82 10.51
N ILE A 33 -1.44 -11.82 10.56
CA ILE A 33 -1.43 -10.69 9.63
C ILE A 33 -0.78 -9.46 10.26
N THR A 34 0.19 -8.91 9.54
CA THR A 34 0.81 -7.62 9.83
C THR A 34 0.59 -6.66 8.66
N VAL A 35 -0.01 -5.49 8.90
CA VAL A 35 -0.09 -4.40 7.93
C VAL A 35 1.06 -3.44 8.19
N ALA A 36 1.93 -3.26 7.20
CA ALA A 36 3.11 -2.41 7.33
C ALA A 36 2.75 -0.91 7.30
N ASP A 37 3.44 -0.12 8.13
CA ASP A 37 3.38 1.35 8.06
C ASP A 37 4.38 1.85 7.01
N MET A 38 3.88 2.24 5.84
CA MET A 38 4.66 2.71 4.68
C MET A 38 4.95 4.22 4.73
N THR A 39 4.62 4.90 5.83
CA THR A 39 4.72 6.37 5.93
C THR A 39 6.03 6.86 6.57
N ARG A 40 6.91 5.94 6.98
CA ARG A 40 8.10 6.26 7.81
C ARG A 40 9.39 6.40 7.01
N ASP A 41 9.36 6.12 5.72
CA ASP A 41 10.51 6.15 4.84
C ASP A 41 10.17 6.89 3.54
N GLU A 42 11.16 7.57 2.97
CA GLU A 42 11.00 8.39 1.76
C GLU A 42 11.33 7.62 0.48
N THR A 43 11.87 6.41 0.61
CA THR A 43 12.27 5.58 -0.54
C THR A 43 11.65 4.19 -0.45
N ILE A 44 11.38 3.60 -1.63
CA ILE A 44 10.90 2.21 -1.72
C ILE A 44 11.91 1.24 -1.09
N GLN A 45 13.21 1.49 -1.26
CA GLN A 45 14.25 0.71 -0.62
C GLN A 45 14.16 0.76 0.91
N GLY A 46 14.06 1.94 1.50
CA GLY A 46 13.93 2.11 2.96
C GLY A 46 12.65 1.47 3.51
N MET A 47 11.53 1.60 2.78
CA MET A 47 10.29 0.91 3.13
C MET A 47 10.49 -0.61 3.18
N ALA A 48 11.16 -1.19 2.18
CA ALA A 48 11.46 -2.62 2.12
C ALA A 48 12.38 -3.06 3.26
N GLU A 49 13.44 -2.33 3.53
CA GLU A 49 14.37 -2.59 4.64
C GLU A 49 13.64 -2.61 5.98
N ARG A 50 12.81 -1.60 6.26
CA ARG A 50 12.01 -1.52 7.49
C ARG A 50 11.04 -2.70 7.65
N VAL A 51 10.40 -3.14 6.58
CA VAL A 51 9.54 -4.33 6.60
C VAL A 51 10.36 -5.57 6.93
N LEU A 52 11.51 -5.75 6.27
CA LEU A 52 12.40 -6.90 6.48
C LEU A 52 12.97 -6.94 7.91
N ASP A 53 13.26 -5.79 8.51
CA ASP A 53 13.78 -5.70 9.88
C ASP A 53 12.78 -6.23 10.93
N SER A 54 11.49 -6.07 10.68
CA SER A 54 10.43 -6.49 11.59
C SER A 54 9.74 -7.81 11.21
N ALA A 55 9.98 -8.30 9.99
CA ALA A 55 9.34 -9.49 9.46
C ALA A 55 9.85 -10.78 10.11
N PRO A 56 9.01 -11.83 10.21
CA PRO A 56 9.46 -13.18 10.52
C PRO A 56 10.50 -13.70 9.52
N GLU A 57 11.16 -14.82 9.86
CA GLU A 57 12.19 -15.44 9.01
C GLU A 57 11.66 -15.71 7.59
N THR A 58 10.46 -16.29 7.49
CA THR A 58 9.73 -16.47 6.23
C THR A 58 8.28 -16.01 6.36
N PHE A 59 7.71 -15.51 5.27
CA PHE A 59 6.35 -14.95 5.25
C PHE A 59 5.73 -14.95 3.86
N ALA A 60 4.39 -14.89 3.83
CA ALA A 60 3.65 -14.50 2.64
C ALA A 60 3.57 -12.96 2.56
N LEU A 61 3.57 -12.41 1.35
CA LEU A 61 3.62 -10.98 1.08
C LEU A 61 2.53 -10.57 0.09
N ALA A 62 1.80 -9.52 0.40
CA ALA A 62 0.87 -8.91 -0.56
C ALA A 62 1.05 -7.39 -0.59
N GLY A 63 1.13 -6.82 -1.78
CA GLY A 63 1.31 -5.38 -1.96
C GLY A 63 0.38 -4.80 -3.01
N LEU A 64 -0.29 -3.69 -2.66
CA LEU A 64 -1.17 -2.95 -3.54
C LEU A 64 -0.51 -1.68 -4.02
N SER A 65 -0.52 -1.42 -5.34
CA SER A 65 -0.01 -0.19 -5.95
C SER A 65 1.42 0.13 -5.52
N MET A 66 1.67 1.21 -4.76
CA MET A 66 2.97 1.54 -4.17
C MET A 66 3.50 0.41 -3.25
N GLY A 67 2.63 -0.22 -2.47
CA GLY A 67 2.98 -1.42 -1.69
C GLY A 67 3.48 -2.56 -2.56
N GLY A 68 3.02 -2.66 -3.81
CA GLY A 68 3.53 -3.60 -4.81
C GLY A 68 4.97 -3.27 -5.25
N TYR A 69 5.34 -1.99 -5.34
CA TYR A 69 6.74 -1.61 -5.61
C TYR A 69 7.65 -2.03 -4.45
N ALA A 70 7.21 -1.79 -3.21
CA ALA A 70 7.96 -2.24 -2.03
C ALA A 70 8.03 -3.77 -1.95
N ALA A 71 6.98 -4.50 -2.31
CA ALA A 71 7.00 -5.96 -2.38
C ALA A 71 8.03 -6.49 -3.37
N GLN A 72 8.14 -5.88 -4.55
CA GLN A 72 9.15 -6.22 -5.55
C GLN A 72 10.57 -5.94 -5.04
N GLU A 73 10.75 -4.85 -4.30
CA GLU A 73 12.03 -4.50 -3.68
C GLU A 73 12.39 -5.47 -2.54
N ILE A 74 11.43 -5.91 -1.73
CA ILE A 74 11.62 -6.97 -0.73
C ILE A 74 12.10 -8.28 -1.39
N ILE A 75 11.46 -8.69 -2.50
CA ILE A 75 11.91 -9.85 -3.28
C ILE A 75 13.34 -9.66 -3.79
N ARG A 76 13.71 -8.47 -4.23
CA ARG A 76 15.08 -8.19 -4.71
C ARG A 76 16.11 -8.30 -3.59
N GLN A 77 15.77 -7.88 -2.37
CA GLN A 77 16.68 -7.87 -1.22
C GLN A 77 16.78 -9.24 -0.53
N ALA A 78 15.65 -9.96 -0.39
CA ALA A 78 15.56 -11.18 0.40
C ALA A 78 14.55 -12.18 -0.22
N PRO A 79 14.81 -12.69 -1.45
CA PRO A 79 13.89 -13.56 -2.16
C PRO A 79 13.57 -14.86 -1.39
N GLU A 80 14.53 -15.36 -0.62
CA GLU A 80 14.41 -16.59 0.17
C GLU A 80 13.44 -16.47 1.36
N ARG A 81 13.10 -15.25 1.78
CA ARG A 81 12.18 -15.00 2.89
C ARG A 81 10.71 -14.97 2.47
N VAL A 82 10.42 -14.81 1.18
CA VAL A 82 9.05 -14.66 0.67
C VAL A 82 8.57 -15.98 0.08
N GLU A 83 7.71 -16.69 0.82
CA GLU A 83 7.16 -17.97 0.40
C GLU A 83 6.06 -17.84 -0.65
N ARG A 84 5.28 -16.78 -0.59
CA ARG A 84 4.15 -16.48 -1.48
C ARG A 84 4.05 -14.99 -1.72
N LEU A 85 3.74 -14.61 -2.96
CA LEU A 85 3.61 -13.20 -3.35
C LEU A 85 2.27 -12.95 -4.04
N ALA A 86 1.58 -11.89 -3.61
CA ALA A 86 0.44 -11.31 -4.32
C ALA A 86 0.74 -9.84 -4.67
N LEU A 87 0.65 -9.53 -5.95
CA LEU A 87 0.80 -8.17 -6.47
C LEU A 87 -0.54 -7.70 -7.01
N LEU A 88 -1.07 -6.62 -6.44
CA LEU A 88 -2.40 -6.10 -6.72
C LEU A 88 -2.28 -4.67 -7.29
N ASP A 89 -2.90 -4.45 -8.44
CA ASP A 89 -2.98 -3.14 -9.10
C ASP A 89 -1.64 -2.37 -9.11
N THR A 90 -0.59 -3.06 -9.54
CA THR A 90 0.79 -2.55 -9.54
C THR A 90 1.52 -2.91 -10.85
N SER A 91 2.75 -2.45 -11.00
CA SER A 91 3.55 -2.68 -12.22
C SER A 91 5.02 -2.90 -11.87
N ALA A 92 5.68 -3.74 -12.67
CA ALA A 92 7.15 -3.89 -12.70
C ALA A 92 7.80 -3.08 -13.83
N ARG A 93 7.01 -2.33 -14.61
CA ARG A 93 7.51 -1.51 -15.72
C ARG A 93 8.06 -0.19 -15.19
N ALA A 94 9.13 0.29 -15.80
CA ALA A 94 9.59 1.65 -15.61
C ALA A 94 8.50 2.66 -16.02
N ASP A 95 8.45 3.80 -15.35
CA ASP A 95 7.53 4.86 -15.71
C ASP A 95 7.81 5.38 -17.13
N SER A 96 6.76 5.60 -17.89
CA SER A 96 6.86 6.36 -19.13
C SER A 96 7.26 7.82 -18.84
N PRO A 97 7.76 8.56 -19.85
CA PRO A 97 8.01 10.01 -19.69
C PRO A 97 6.78 10.77 -19.20
N GLU A 98 5.58 10.40 -19.66
CA GLU A 98 4.31 10.99 -19.26
C GLU A 98 4.00 10.72 -17.79
N ASN A 99 4.16 9.46 -17.34
CA ASN A 99 3.96 9.09 -15.94
C ASN A 99 4.96 9.81 -15.03
N THR A 100 6.22 9.88 -15.45
CA THR A 100 7.27 10.62 -14.71
C THR A 100 6.90 12.10 -14.56
N LYS A 101 6.42 12.74 -15.64
CA LYS A 101 5.97 14.14 -15.62
C LYS A 101 4.79 14.34 -14.67
N GLN A 102 3.81 13.44 -14.72
CA GLN A 102 2.63 13.50 -13.85
C GLN A 102 3.02 13.37 -12.38
N ARG A 103 3.89 12.42 -12.03
CA ARG A 103 4.38 12.24 -10.64
C ARG A 103 5.12 13.48 -10.13
N LYS A 104 6.00 14.06 -10.95
CA LYS A 104 6.69 15.31 -10.62
C LYS A 104 5.71 16.46 -10.37
N GLY A 105 4.67 16.60 -11.20
CA GLY A 105 3.63 17.60 -10.99
C GLY A 105 2.86 17.41 -9.67
N PHE A 106 2.61 16.18 -9.24
CA PHE A 106 2.04 15.91 -7.92
C PHE A 106 2.98 16.32 -6.78
N ILE A 107 4.27 16.02 -6.90
CA ILE A 107 5.27 16.41 -5.88
C ILE A 107 5.32 17.95 -5.75
N GLU A 108 5.39 18.66 -6.86
CA GLU A 108 5.37 20.13 -6.88
C GLU A 108 4.12 20.71 -6.19
N GLN A 109 2.93 20.11 -6.43
CA GLN A 109 1.70 20.53 -5.76
C GLN A 109 1.75 20.27 -4.25
N LEU A 110 2.37 19.16 -3.82
CA LEU A 110 2.55 18.87 -2.40
C LEU A 110 3.46 19.88 -1.70
N GLU A 111 4.55 20.29 -2.37
CA GLU A 111 5.50 21.30 -1.86
C GLU A 111 4.85 22.67 -1.72
N LEU A 112 3.88 23.01 -2.56
CA LEU A 112 3.10 24.24 -2.45
C LEU A 112 2.06 24.23 -1.31
N GLY A 113 1.94 23.12 -0.58
CA GLY A 113 1.01 22.98 0.55
C GLY A 113 -0.45 22.76 0.18
N ASP A 114 -0.75 22.52 -1.09
CA ASP A 114 -2.11 22.32 -1.62
C ASP A 114 -2.63 20.89 -1.49
N PHE A 115 -2.01 20.07 -0.67
CA PHE A 115 -2.44 18.68 -0.48
C PHE A 115 -3.79 18.60 0.22
N ARG A 116 -4.82 18.19 -0.53
CA ARG A 116 -6.20 18.05 -0.04
C ARG A 116 -6.62 16.60 0.23
N GLY A 117 -5.69 15.65 0.16
CA GLY A 117 -6.00 14.23 0.24
C GLY A 117 -6.75 13.71 -0.99
N VAL A 118 -7.52 12.64 -0.82
CA VAL A 118 -8.39 12.11 -1.88
C VAL A 118 -9.65 12.96 -1.96
N THR A 119 -9.76 13.75 -3.02
CA THR A 119 -10.94 14.57 -3.33
C THR A 119 -11.99 13.78 -4.10
N SER A 120 -13.21 14.28 -4.16
CA SER A 120 -14.31 13.67 -4.93
C SER A 120 -13.95 13.47 -6.42
N ARG A 121 -13.05 14.27 -6.96
CA ARG A 121 -12.55 14.14 -8.34
C ARG A 121 -11.68 12.91 -8.56
N LEU A 122 -10.98 12.43 -7.52
CA LEU A 122 -10.09 11.26 -7.59
C LEU A 122 -10.82 9.96 -7.28
N LEU A 123 -11.96 10.01 -6.58
CA LEU A 123 -12.71 8.81 -6.19
C LEU A 123 -13.05 7.86 -7.34
N PRO A 124 -13.50 8.35 -8.53
CA PRO A 124 -13.81 7.46 -9.66
C PRO A 124 -12.60 6.71 -10.25
N LEU A 125 -11.38 7.14 -9.91
CA LEU A 125 -10.13 6.46 -10.30
C LEU A 125 -9.71 5.38 -9.28
N LEU A 126 -10.28 5.39 -8.08
CA LEU A 126 -9.89 4.54 -6.96
C LEU A 126 -10.98 3.54 -6.56
N VAL A 127 -12.22 3.81 -6.92
CA VAL A 127 -13.41 3.06 -6.48
C VAL A 127 -14.27 2.72 -7.68
N HIS A 128 -14.74 1.47 -7.74
CA HIS A 128 -15.67 1.04 -8.77
C HIS A 128 -16.95 1.89 -8.74
N GLU A 129 -17.54 2.15 -9.90
CA GLU A 129 -18.72 3.03 -10.05
C GLU A 129 -19.89 2.64 -9.13
N ASP A 130 -20.15 1.35 -8.96
CA ASP A 130 -21.22 0.83 -8.09
C ASP A 130 -21.03 1.18 -6.59
N ARG A 131 -19.81 1.57 -6.19
CA ARG A 131 -19.47 1.87 -4.81
C ARG A 131 -19.23 3.37 -4.56
N LEU A 132 -19.39 4.22 -5.57
CA LEU A 132 -19.22 5.68 -5.43
C LEU A 132 -20.29 6.34 -4.57
N SER A 133 -21.42 5.67 -4.33
CA SER A 133 -22.48 6.11 -3.41
C SER A 133 -22.37 5.54 -2.00
N ASP A 134 -21.31 4.77 -1.70
CA ASP A 134 -21.06 4.21 -0.37
C ASP A 134 -20.33 5.25 0.50
N ASP A 135 -21.08 6.06 1.21
CA ASP A 135 -20.55 7.14 2.07
C ASP A 135 -19.58 6.61 3.13
N GLY A 136 -19.81 5.38 3.64
CA GLY A 136 -18.93 4.74 4.61
C GLY A 136 -17.55 4.43 4.02
N LEU A 137 -17.52 3.82 2.83
CA LEU A 137 -16.29 3.53 2.10
C LEU A 137 -15.54 4.83 1.76
N ILE A 138 -16.23 5.82 1.25
CA ILE A 138 -15.64 7.12 0.89
C ILE A 138 -15.03 7.82 2.11
N ALA A 139 -15.71 7.80 3.25
CA ALA A 139 -15.20 8.38 4.49
C ALA A 139 -13.91 7.68 4.96
N VAL A 140 -13.83 6.36 4.85
CA VAL A 140 -12.62 5.58 5.17
C VAL A 140 -11.46 5.99 4.27
N ILE A 141 -11.66 6.03 2.94
CA ILE A 141 -10.62 6.41 1.96
C ILE A 141 -10.09 7.82 2.26
N GLN A 142 -10.99 8.79 2.47
CA GLN A 142 -10.60 10.17 2.74
C GLN A 142 -9.88 10.33 4.09
N SER A 143 -10.30 9.57 5.11
CA SER A 143 -9.65 9.56 6.42
C SER A 143 -8.24 9.01 6.35
N SER A 144 -8.04 7.86 5.68
CA SER A 144 -6.72 7.26 5.46
C SER A 144 -5.78 8.21 4.73
N ALA A 145 -6.24 8.83 3.65
CA ALA A 145 -5.45 9.78 2.88
C ALA A 145 -5.02 11.00 3.70
N LYS A 146 -5.90 11.52 4.57
CA LYS A 146 -5.55 12.64 5.47
C LYS A 146 -4.51 12.26 6.51
N LYS A 147 -4.58 11.04 7.05
CA LYS A 147 -3.62 10.56 8.05
C LYS A 147 -2.25 10.29 7.44
N SER A 148 -2.21 9.61 6.30
CA SER A 148 -0.97 9.22 5.62
C SER A 148 -0.28 10.38 4.91
N GLY A 149 -1.01 11.39 4.46
CA GLY A 149 -0.47 12.55 3.75
C GLY A 149 0.02 13.71 4.63
N ARG A 150 -0.05 13.61 5.97
CA ARG A 150 0.39 14.65 6.92
C ARG A 150 1.73 14.35 7.60
N ARG A 151 2.38 13.28 7.20
CA ARG A 151 3.64 12.83 7.81
C ARG A 151 4.81 13.04 6.87
#